data_f1991a8bdb5967a6fb0f4d99116ce604
#
_entry.id   f1991a8bdb5967a6fb0f4d99116ce604
#
_cell.length_a   1.000
_cell.length_b   1.000
_cell.length_c   1.000
_cell.angle_alpha   90.00
_cell.angle_beta   90.00
_cell.angle_gamma   90.00
#
_symmetry.space_group_name_H-M   'P 1'
#
loop_
_entity.id
_entity.type
_entity.pdbx_description
1 polymer ?
#
loop_
_entity_poly.entity_id
_entity_poly.type
_entity_poly.pdbx_seq_one_letter_code
_entity_poly.pdbx_strand_id
1 'polypeptide(L)'
;KEASTQEAVTPEDFFDNPTKNVQSQIDSHPAIKEAQQAAQEMKRTATLTRLNAEFPELEQMVQDPAFAEWIKSSRVRSELYNRAEVHFDYDSGHELLSNWKEKQERIAKVTETNKIDKDNQLKAANVGSKGNNEPVSKKKYRRSDIIKLMQTDPDKYDALSDEIMQAYQEGRVI
;
A
#
# COMPACT_ATOMS: atom_id res chain seq x y z
N LYS A 1 -40.59 -8.02 -10.73
CA LYS A 1 -40.94 -7.04 -11.79
C LYS A 1 -41.35 -5.75 -11.11
N GLU A 2 -40.38 -4.97 -10.72
CA GLU A 2 -40.64 -3.58 -10.32
C GLU A 2 -40.41 -2.71 -11.53
N ALA A 3 -41.51 -2.16 -12.04
CA ALA A 3 -41.49 -1.15 -13.07
C ALA A 3 -40.86 0.11 -12.48
N SER A 4 -39.68 0.46 -12.93
CA SER A 4 -39.04 1.76 -12.67
C SER A 4 -40.01 2.83 -13.20
N THR A 5 -40.71 3.49 -12.29
CA THR A 5 -41.54 4.65 -12.57
C THR A 5 -40.60 5.78 -12.99
N GLN A 6 -40.46 5.98 -14.30
CA GLN A 6 -39.87 7.20 -14.81
C GLN A 6 -40.81 8.34 -14.40
N GLU A 7 -40.36 9.24 -13.57
CA GLU A 7 -41.04 10.50 -13.30
C GLU A 7 -41.15 11.23 -14.66
N ALA A 8 -42.36 11.27 -15.17
CA ALA A 8 -42.64 11.97 -16.43
C ALA A 8 -42.42 13.47 -16.18
N VAL A 9 -41.40 14.01 -16.84
CA VAL A 9 -41.13 15.45 -16.85
C VAL A 9 -42.39 16.16 -17.36
N THR A 10 -42.94 17.06 -16.58
CA THR A 10 -44.13 17.82 -16.99
C THR A 10 -43.76 18.78 -18.11
N PRO A 11 -44.69 19.13 -19.02
CA PRO A 11 -44.41 20.11 -20.08
C PRO A 11 -43.92 21.46 -19.55
N GLU A 12 -44.34 21.85 -18.35
CA GLU A 12 -43.92 23.10 -17.69
C GLU A 12 -42.45 23.06 -17.26
N ASP A 13 -41.97 21.95 -16.68
CA ASP A 13 -40.56 21.75 -16.32
C ASP A 13 -39.63 21.74 -17.54
N PHE A 14 -40.16 21.27 -18.71
CA PHE A 14 -39.39 21.27 -19.93
C PHE A 14 -39.12 22.68 -20.48
N PHE A 15 -40.07 23.60 -20.31
CA PHE A 15 -39.91 24.98 -20.80
C PHE A 15 -39.04 25.84 -19.88
N ASP A 16 -38.98 25.55 -18.56
CA ASP A 16 -38.17 26.29 -17.61
C ASP A 16 -36.65 26.02 -17.79
N ASN A 17 -36.26 24.79 -18.11
CA ASN A 17 -34.86 24.43 -18.33
C ASN A 17 -34.71 23.33 -19.37
N PRO A 18 -34.91 23.62 -20.65
CA PRO A 18 -34.96 22.62 -21.74
C PRO A 18 -33.65 21.83 -21.88
N THR A 19 -32.52 22.50 -21.74
CA THR A 19 -31.19 21.84 -21.86
C THR A 19 -30.93 20.84 -20.73
N LYS A 20 -31.29 21.18 -19.50
CA LYS A 20 -31.12 20.30 -18.35
C LYS A 20 -32.02 19.08 -18.41
N ASN A 21 -33.27 19.27 -18.90
CA ASN A 21 -34.23 18.19 -19.00
C ASN A 21 -33.87 17.22 -20.16
N VAL A 22 -33.40 17.73 -21.28
CA VAL A 22 -32.89 16.89 -22.38
C VAL A 22 -31.66 16.12 -21.93
N GLN A 23 -30.72 16.76 -21.22
CA GLN A 23 -29.54 16.09 -20.66
C GLN A 23 -29.93 14.96 -19.71
N SER A 24 -30.87 15.23 -18.79
CA SER A 24 -31.35 14.24 -17.82
C SER A 24 -32.03 13.03 -18.52
N GLN A 25 -32.79 13.27 -19.59
CA GLN A 25 -33.39 12.20 -20.38
C GLN A 25 -32.36 11.38 -21.14
N ILE A 26 -31.33 12.03 -21.69
CA ILE A 26 -30.23 11.34 -22.35
C ILE A 26 -29.49 10.47 -21.30
N ASP A 27 -29.12 11.02 -20.17
CA ASP A 27 -28.39 10.31 -19.12
C ASP A 27 -29.19 9.17 -18.49
N SER A 28 -30.53 9.28 -18.48
CA SER A 28 -31.43 8.24 -17.98
C SER A 28 -31.76 7.16 -19.01
N HIS A 29 -31.44 7.39 -20.29
CA HIS A 29 -31.78 6.47 -21.35
C HIS A 29 -31.09 5.10 -21.20
N PRO A 30 -31.81 3.97 -21.25
CA PRO A 30 -31.25 2.65 -21.00
C PRO A 30 -30.01 2.33 -21.83
N ALA A 31 -30.03 2.65 -23.13
CA ALA A 31 -28.88 2.42 -24.01
C ALA A 31 -27.64 3.26 -23.64
N ILE A 32 -27.82 4.46 -23.09
CA ILE A 32 -26.72 5.30 -22.66
C ILE A 32 -26.12 4.71 -21.35
N LYS A 33 -26.97 4.29 -20.42
CA LYS A 33 -26.52 3.60 -19.19
C LYS A 33 -25.77 2.31 -19.51
N GLU A 34 -26.27 1.51 -20.42
CA GLU A 34 -25.60 0.29 -20.86
C GLU A 34 -24.26 0.59 -21.54
N ALA A 35 -24.20 1.59 -22.41
CA ALA A 35 -22.93 2.02 -23.03
C ALA A 35 -21.91 2.53 -22.01
N GLN A 36 -22.35 3.30 -20.99
CA GLN A 36 -21.50 3.78 -19.91
C GLN A 36 -20.98 2.61 -19.05
N GLN A 37 -21.83 1.65 -18.71
CA GLN A 37 -21.44 0.44 -17.98
C GLN A 37 -20.42 -0.39 -18.77
N ALA A 38 -20.70 -0.61 -20.07
CA ALA A 38 -19.77 -1.33 -20.93
C ALA A 38 -18.41 -0.62 -21.04
N ALA A 39 -18.40 0.70 -21.17
CA ALA A 39 -17.17 1.50 -21.19
C ALA A 39 -16.38 1.41 -19.87
N GLN A 40 -17.07 1.43 -18.74
CA GLN A 40 -16.43 1.25 -17.42
C GLN A 40 -15.85 -0.16 -17.26
N GLU A 41 -16.57 -1.20 -17.66
CA GLU A 41 -16.08 -2.58 -17.63
C GLU A 41 -14.88 -2.78 -18.55
N MET A 42 -14.89 -2.20 -19.74
CA MET A 42 -13.73 -2.23 -20.63
C MET A 42 -12.52 -1.53 -20.01
N LYS A 43 -12.70 -0.35 -19.43
CA LYS A 43 -11.63 0.39 -18.74
C LYS A 43 -11.09 -0.41 -17.57
N ARG A 44 -11.96 -0.97 -16.74
CA ARG A 44 -11.59 -1.84 -15.61
C ARG A 44 -10.74 -3.02 -16.06
N THR A 45 -11.23 -3.76 -17.05
CA THR A 45 -10.55 -4.94 -17.57
C THR A 45 -9.19 -4.59 -18.17
N ALA A 46 -9.12 -3.51 -18.97
CA ALA A 46 -7.87 -3.05 -19.55
C ALA A 46 -6.85 -2.64 -18.48
N THR A 47 -7.27 -1.90 -17.45
CA THR A 47 -6.42 -1.47 -16.34
C THR A 47 -5.91 -2.68 -15.55
N LEU A 48 -6.80 -3.60 -15.17
CA LEU A 48 -6.42 -4.81 -14.44
C LEU A 48 -5.48 -5.71 -15.23
N THR A 49 -5.74 -5.90 -16.51
CA THR A 49 -4.88 -6.70 -17.40
C THR A 49 -3.47 -6.11 -17.46
N ARG A 50 -3.38 -4.79 -17.60
CA ARG A 50 -2.10 -4.08 -17.67
C ARG A 50 -1.36 -4.13 -16.33
N LEU A 51 -2.04 -3.89 -15.21
CA LEU A 51 -1.44 -4.00 -13.88
C LEU A 51 -0.98 -5.42 -13.57
N ASN A 52 -1.76 -6.45 -13.91
CA ASN A 52 -1.36 -7.85 -13.71
C ASN A 52 -0.16 -8.26 -14.58
N ALA A 53 -0.01 -7.68 -15.76
CA ALA A 53 1.14 -7.94 -16.62
C ALA A 53 2.45 -7.37 -16.01
N GLU A 54 2.37 -6.23 -15.35
CA GLU A 54 3.53 -5.59 -14.72
C GLU A 54 3.77 -6.07 -13.27
N PHE A 55 2.70 -6.42 -12.57
CA PHE A 55 2.72 -6.92 -11.20
C PHE A 55 2.04 -8.29 -11.12
N PRO A 56 2.73 -9.38 -11.45
CA PRO A 56 2.14 -10.74 -11.38
C PRO A 56 1.65 -11.11 -9.97
N GLU A 57 2.18 -10.45 -8.95
CA GLU A 57 1.84 -10.64 -7.53
C GLU A 57 0.73 -9.69 -7.05
N LEU A 58 0.04 -8.98 -7.97
CA LEU A 58 -0.97 -7.97 -7.65
C LEU A 58 -2.01 -8.49 -6.65
N GLU A 59 -2.55 -9.68 -6.89
CA GLU A 59 -3.57 -10.26 -6.03
C GLU A 59 -3.05 -10.49 -4.59
N GLN A 60 -1.83 -10.97 -4.45
CA GLN A 60 -1.21 -11.18 -3.14
C GLN A 60 -0.93 -9.84 -2.43
N MET A 61 -0.44 -8.84 -3.19
CA MET A 61 -0.18 -7.51 -2.65
C MET A 61 -1.44 -6.84 -2.11
N VAL A 62 -2.55 -6.93 -2.84
CA VAL A 62 -3.83 -6.30 -2.44
C VAL A 62 -4.46 -7.03 -1.24
N GLN A 63 -4.24 -8.33 -1.10
CA GLN A 63 -4.73 -9.12 0.04
C GLN A 63 -3.86 -8.98 1.28
N ASP A 64 -2.66 -8.42 1.19
CA ASP A 64 -1.77 -8.22 2.32
C ASP A 64 -2.32 -7.15 3.28
N PRO A 65 -2.61 -7.49 4.55
CA PRO A 65 -3.07 -6.52 5.54
C PRO A 65 -2.06 -5.39 5.78
N ALA A 66 -0.76 -5.66 5.63
CA ALA A 66 0.28 -4.66 5.77
C ALA A 66 0.22 -3.61 4.64
N PHE A 67 -0.19 -4.00 3.43
CA PHE A 67 -0.46 -3.07 2.34
C PHE A 67 -1.63 -2.13 2.68
N ALA A 68 -2.73 -2.68 3.19
CA ALA A 68 -3.89 -1.90 3.59
C ALA A 68 -3.54 -0.86 4.69
N GLU A 69 -2.79 -1.26 5.70
CA GLU A 69 -2.32 -0.36 6.76
C GLU A 69 -1.36 0.73 6.21
N TRP A 70 -0.47 0.35 5.31
CA TRP A 70 0.43 1.30 4.67
C TRP A 70 -0.31 2.34 3.81
N ILE A 71 -1.39 1.96 3.11
CA ILE A 71 -2.26 2.91 2.39
C ILE A 71 -2.89 3.88 3.38
N LYS A 72 -3.53 3.37 4.44
CA LYS A 72 -4.24 4.17 5.45
C LYS A 72 -3.32 5.15 6.19
N SER A 73 -2.05 4.82 6.33
CA SER A 73 -1.08 5.67 7.04
C SER A 73 -0.72 6.96 6.30
N SER A 74 -1.19 7.16 5.04
CA SER A 74 -0.95 8.38 4.26
C SER A 74 -2.18 8.79 3.46
N ARG A 75 -2.59 10.05 3.62
CA ARG A 75 -3.70 10.62 2.86
C ARG A 75 -3.48 10.55 1.35
N VAL A 76 -2.26 10.80 0.88
CA VAL A 76 -1.91 10.75 -0.54
C VAL A 76 -2.09 9.35 -1.09
N ARG A 77 -1.61 8.32 -0.36
CA ARG A 77 -1.77 6.92 -0.77
C ARG A 77 -3.23 6.48 -0.79
N SER A 78 -4.01 6.91 0.20
CA SER A 78 -5.46 6.65 0.23
C SER A 78 -6.18 7.28 -0.97
N GLU A 79 -5.76 8.48 -1.39
CA GLU A 79 -6.32 9.15 -2.57
C GLU A 79 -5.93 8.43 -3.87
N LEU A 80 -4.67 8.02 -4.02
CA LEU A 80 -4.21 7.21 -5.16
C LEU A 80 -4.97 5.88 -5.24
N TYR A 81 -5.15 5.20 -4.10
CA TYR A 81 -5.91 3.96 -4.02
C TYR A 81 -7.36 4.16 -4.47
N ASN A 82 -8.02 5.21 -3.99
CA ASN A 82 -9.39 5.54 -4.39
C ASN A 82 -9.49 5.81 -5.90
N ARG A 83 -8.55 6.54 -6.50
CA ARG A 83 -8.51 6.75 -7.95
C ARG A 83 -8.33 5.45 -8.72
N ALA A 84 -7.44 4.60 -8.26
CA ALA A 84 -7.20 3.31 -8.89
C ALA A 84 -8.42 2.38 -8.84
N GLU A 85 -9.11 2.32 -7.69
CA GLU A 85 -10.23 1.42 -7.47
C GLU A 85 -11.54 1.92 -8.09
N VAL A 86 -11.88 3.22 -7.88
CA VAL A 86 -13.16 3.78 -8.31
C VAL A 86 -13.13 4.27 -9.75
N HIS A 87 -12.03 4.87 -10.17
CA HIS A 87 -11.91 5.45 -11.51
C HIS A 87 -11.12 4.58 -12.48
N PHE A 88 -10.62 3.43 -12.01
CA PHE A 88 -9.77 2.53 -12.79
C PHE A 88 -8.57 3.26 -13.41
N ASP A 89 -7.98 4.17 -12.61
CA ASP A 89 -6.84 4.95 -13.04
C ASP A 89 -5.56 4.11 -12.92
N TYR A 90 -5.04 3.74 -14.09
CA TYR A 90 -3.84 2.90 -14.18
C TYR A 90 -2.64 3.54 -13.51
N ASP A 91 -2.39 4.83 -13.75
CA ASP A 91 -1.18 5.51 -13.25
C ASP A 91 -1.17 5.57 -11.73
N SER A 92 -2.33 5.84 -11.11
CA SER A 92 -2.47 5.81 -9.65
C SER A 92 -2.24 4.41 -9.06
N GLY A 93 -2.76 3.37 -9.73
CA GLY A 93 -2.55 1.98 -9.32
C GLY A 93 -1.09 1.55 -9.47
N HIS A 94 -0.47 1.87 -10.59
CA HIS A 94 0.94 1.58 -10.88
C HIS A 94 1.86 2.25 -9.85
N GLU A 95 1.67 3.53 -9.59
CA GLU A 95 2.47 4.29 -8.60
C GLU A 95 2.39 3.66 -7.20
N LEU A 96 1.19 3.29 -6.76
CA LEU A 96 0.98 2.65 -5.47
C LEU A 96 1.69 1.30 -5.36
N LEU A 97 1.55 0.45 -6.36
CA LEU A 97 2.14 -0.89 -6.39
C LEU A 97 3.66 -0.83 -6.50
N SER A 98 4.19 0.07 -7.31
CA SER A 98 5.64 0.31 -7.46
C SER A 98 6.26 0.75 -6.14
N ASN A 99 5.66 1.74 -5.47
CA ASN A 99 6.14 2.24 -4.19
C ASN A 99 6.08 1.17 -3.09
N TRP A 100 5.03 0.34 -3.09
CA TRP A 100 4.93 -0.78 -2.16
C TRP A 100 6.02 -1.82 -2.40
N LYS A 101 6.22 -2.22 -3.66
CA LYS A 101 7.26 -3.18 -4.03
C LYS A 101 8.65 -2.69 -3.65
N GLU A 102 8.96 -1.43 -3.93
CA GLU A 102 10.23 -0.81 -3.54
C GLU A 102 10.43 -0.81 -2.02
N LYS A 103 9.36 -0.50 -1.25
CA LYS A 103 9.40 -0.59 0.21
C LYS A 103 9.71 -2.02 0.66
N GLN A 104 9.05 -3.04 0.12
CA GLN A 104 9.29 -4.42 0.47
C GLN A 104 10.72 -4.88 0.14
N GLU A 105 11.24 -4.48 -1.02
CA GLU A 105 12.63 -4.77 -1.40
C GLU A 105 13.64 -4.12 -0.45
N ARG A 106 13.41 -2.88 -0.03
CA ARG A 106 14.25 -2.19 0.96
C ARG A 106 14.23 -2.92 2.30
N ILE A 107 13.07 -3.32 2.79
CA ILE A 107 12.94 -4.08 4.04
C ILE A 107 13.67 -5.42 3.92
N ALA A 108 13.49 -6.15 2.83
CA ALA A 108 14.16 -7.43 2.59
C ALA A 108 15.70 -7.29 2.60
N LYS A 109 16.24 -6.27 1.91
CA LYS A 109 17.69 -5.98 1.90
C LYS A 109 18.24 -5.68 3.28
N VAL A 110 17.53 -4.84 4.06
CA VAL A 110 17.93 -4.51 5.45
C VAL A 110 17.92 -5.77 6.33
N THR A 111 16.89 -6.60 6.19
CA THR A 111 16.77 -7.84 6.96
C THR A 111 17.91 -8.81 6.63
N GLU A 112 18.24 -8.96 5.36
CA GLU A 112 19.33 -9.82 4.91
C GLU A 112 20.68 -9.31 5.40
N THR A 113 20.98 -8.02 5.30
CA THR A 113 22.19 -7.40 5.82
C THR A 113 22.32 -7.65 7.32
N ASN A 114 21.24 -7.47 8.08
CA ASN A 114 21.24 -7.73 9.52
C ASN A 114 21.48 -9.21 9.86
N LYS A 115 20.97 -10.15 9.06
CA LYS A 115 21.26 -11.60 9.24
C LYS A 115 22.74 -11.89 9.01
N ILE A 116 23.33 -11.37 7.92
CA ILE A 116 24.73 -11.53 7.59
C ILE A 116 25.61 -10.96 8.70
N ASP A 117 25.29 -9.77 9.21
CA ASP A 117 26.02 -9.13 10.30
C ASP A 117 25.94 -9.95 11.60
N LYS A 118 24.75 -10.50 11.92
CA LYS A 118 24.59 -11.41 13.07
C LYS A 118 25.42 -12.68 12.91
N ASP A 119 25.41 -13.30 11.74
CA ASP A 119 26.20 -14.51 11.46
C ASP A 119 27.70 -14.23 11.52
N ASN A 120 28.15 -13.10 11.01
CA ASN A 120 29.55 -12.70 11.09
C ASN A 120 29.99 -12.41 12.53
N GLN A 121 29.13 -11.78 13.35
CA GLN A 121 29.39 -11.58 14.78
C GLN A 121 29.45 -12.91 15.54
N LEU A 122 28.57 -13.86 15.25
CA LEU A 122 28.59 -15.20 15.83
C LEU A 122 29.86 -15.97 15.45
N LYS A 123 30.26 -15.90 14.18
CA LYS A 123 31.50 -16.51 13.70
C LYS A 123 32.74 -15.89 14.34
N ALA A 124 32.80 -14.56 14.45
CA ALA A 124 33.89 -13.85 15.10
C ALA A 124 33.97 -14.18 16.61
N ALA A 125 32.84 -14.32 17.29
CA ALA A 125 32.79 -14.76 18.68
C ALA A 125 33.26 -16.22 18.84
N ASN A 126 32.96 -17.10 17.90
CA ASN A 126 33.39 -18.51 17.94
C ASN A 126 34.90 -18.70 17.65
N VAL A 127 35.50 -17.85 16.82
CA VAL A 127 36.95 -17.93 16.53
C VAL A 127 37.78 -17.43 17.70
N GLY A 128 37.22 -16.56 18.57
CA GLY A 128 37.88 -16.05 19.80
C GLY A 128 37.75 -16.98 21.01
N SER A 129 36.94 -18.04 20.95
CA SER A 129 36.63 -18.91 22.11
C SER A 129 37.54 -20.12 22.22
N LYS A 130 38.85 -19.90 22.23
CA LYS A 130 39.75 -20.86 22.85
C LYS A 130 40.06 -20.39 24.29
N GLY A 131 39.05 -20.53 25.15
CA GLY A 131 39.17 -20.37 26.61
C GLY A 131 38.64 -19.07 27.18
N ASN A 132 37.32 -18.88 27.23
CA ASN A 132 36.61 -18.31 28.41
C ASN A 132 35.09 -18.42 28.16
N ASN A 133 34.40 -19.05 29.10
CA ASN A 133 32.93 -19.10 29.15
C ASN A 133 32.37 -17.75 29.65
N GLU A 134 32.40 -16.70 28.81
CA GLU A 134 31.59 -15.50 29.08
C GLU A 134 30.37 -15.49 28.12
N PRO A 135 29.17 -15.18 28.61
CA PRO A 135 27.97 -15.14 27.79
C PRO A 135 28.12 -14.06 26.74
N VAL A 136 27.77 -14.41 25.48
CA VAL A 136 27.79 -13.52 24.31
C VAL A 136 27.11 -12.21 24.69
N SER A 137 27.88 -11.11 24.74
CA SER A 137 27.37 -9.79 25.07
C SER A 137 26.39 -9.35 23.96
N LYS A 138 25.10 -9.37 24.29
CA LYS A 138 24.06 -8.87 23.39
C LYS A 138 24.33 -7.39 23.08
N LYS A 139 24.05 -6.99 21.82
CA LYS A 139 24.25 -5.63 21.32
C LYS A 139 23.58 -4.59 22.25
N LYS A 140 24.33 -3.60 22.68
CA LYS A 140 23.82 -2.44 23.44
C LYS A 140 23.47 -1.33 22.45
N TYR A 141 22.37 -0.65 22.69
CA TYR A 141 21.90 0.49 21.91
C TYR A 141 22.01 1.78 22.70
N ARG A 142 22.37 2.86 22.05
CA ARG A 142 22.26 4.19 22.65
C ARG A 142 20.91 4.78 22.26
N ARG A 143 20.21 5.40 23.19
CA ARG A 143 18.91 6.05 22.94
C ARG A 143 19.01 7.09 21.83
N SER A 144 20.08 7.86 21.76
CA SER A 144 20.37 8.83 20.71
C SER A 144 20.44 8.19 19.32
N ASP A 145 21.03 7.00 19.20
CA ASP A 145 21.20 6.30 17.92
C ASP A 145 19.86 5.73 17.44
N ILE A 146 19.00 5.27 18.36
CA ILE A 146 17.64 4.82 18.04
C ILE A 146 16.81 6.00 17.53
N ILE A 147 16.85 7.17 18.20
CA ILE A 147 16.14 8.37 17.76
C ILE A 147 16.64 8.82 16.39
N LYS A 148 17.95 8.84 16.19
CA LYS A 148 18.56 9.21 14.91
C LYS A 148 18.14 8.24 13.81
N LEU A 149 18.13 6.93 14.08
CA LEU A 149 17.70 5.91 13.14
C LEU A 149 16.23 6.11 12.73
N MET A 150 15.35 6.38 13.69
CA MET A 150 13.93 6.64 13.43
C MET A 150 13.71 7.88 12.55
N GLN A 151 14.59 8.90 12.66
CA GLN A 151 14.48 10.14 11.88
C GLN A 151 15.13 10.04 10.50
N THR A 152 16.24 9.30 10.37
CA THR A 152 17.04 9.26 9.14
C THR A 152 16.71 8.07 8.24
N ASP A 153 16.25 6.96 8.81
CA ASP A 153 15.98 5.72 8.09
C ASP A 153 14.81 4.95 8.76
N PRO A 154 13.56 5.40 8.54
CA PRO A 154 12.37 4.79 9.14
C PRO A 154 12.20 3.31 8.78
N ASP A 155 12.52 2.92 7.54
CA ASP A 155 12.40 1.54 7.08
C ASP A 155 13.35 0.60 7.84
N LYS A 156 14.55 1.07 8.12
CA LYS A 156 15.53 0.34 8.93
C LYS A 156 15.14 0.29 10.42
N TYR A 157 14.50 1.33 10.91
CA TYR A 157 13.95 1.34 12.25
C TYR A 157 12.83 0.30 12.39
N ASP A 158 11.91 0.23 11.43
CA ASP A 158 10.82 -0.76 11.42
C ASP A 158 11.37 -2.19 11.38
N ALA A 159 12.39 -2.45 10.55
CA ALA A 159 13.03 -3.76 10.47
C ALA A 159 13.76 -4.19 11.77
N LEU A 160 14.13 -3.24 12.62
CA LEU A 160 14.82 -3.46 13.90
C LEU A 160 13.91 -3.27 15.12
N SER A 161 12.64 -2.93 14.93
CA SER A 161 11.72 -2.54 16.00
C SER A 161 11.60 -3.61 17.09
N ASP A 162 11.48 -4.88 16.69
CA ASP A 162 11.37 -6.01 17.63
C ASP A 162 12.65 -6.18 18.48
N GLU A 163 13.82 -6.05 17.83
CA GLU A 163 15.11 -6.14 18.54
C GLU A 163 15.33 -4.95 19.48
N ILE A 164 14.93 -3.75 19.06
CA ILE A 164 15.01 -2.54 19.88
C ILE A 164 14.06 -2.68 21.09
N MET A 165 12.84 -3.17 20.89
CA MET A 165 11.87 -3.40 21.95
C MET A 165 12.43 -4.41 22.98
N GLN A 166 12.98 -5.52 22.48
CA GLN A 166 13.64 -6.51 23.34
C GLN A 166 14.83 -5.90 24.10
N ALA A 167 15.62 -5.04 23.44
CA ALA A 167 16.74 -4.35 24.10
C ALA A 167 16.29 -3.41 25.21
N TYR A 168 15.13 -2.74 25.07
CA TYR A 168 14.51 -1.96 26.14
C TYR A 168 14.10 -2.83 27.33
N GLN A 169 13.43 -3.97 27.06
CA GLN A 169 13.00 -4.91 28.11
C GLN A 169 14.19 -5.52 28.87
N GLU A 170 15.28 -5.81 28.17
CA GLU A 170 16.49 -6.38 28.73
C GLU A 170 17.46 -5.33 29.38
N GLY A 171 17.09 -4.04 29.34
CA GLY A 171 17.93 -2.96 29.91
C GLY A 171 19.22 -2.71 29.13
N ARG A 172 19.30 -3.08 27.87
CA ARG A 172 20.46 -2.89 26.98
C ARG A 172 20.47 -1.55 26.24
N VAL A 173 19.49 -0.68 26.49
CA VAL A 173 19.42 0.68 25.95
C VAL A 173 19.97 1.65 26.99
N ILE A 174 21.03 2.39 26.63
CA ILE A 174 21.76 3.35 27.49
C ILE A 174 21.69 4.76 26.88
#